data_304fea3d212f8ed0851366310306ab6a
#
_entry.id   304fea3d212f8ed0851366310306ab6a
#
_cell.length_a   1.000
_cell.length_b   1.000
_cell.length_c   1.000
_cell.angle_alpha   90.00
_cell.angle_beta   90.00
_cell.angle_gamma   90.00
#
_symmetry.space_group_name_H-M   'P 1'
#
loop_
_entity.id
_entity.type
_entity.pdbx_description
1 polymer ?
#
loop_
_entity_poly.entity_id
_entity_poly.type
_entity_poly.pdbx_seq_one_letter_code
_entity_poly.pdbx_strand_id
1 'polypeptide(L)'
;MVPRYVAHGYWQNRDWLIYTHLAGGPWTQDTAHVARLLGILHDQAVFAGLPDGVNGSVALEAQTEAILAVTDSAESAELMTQRPLGRVPETLQTGLIHGDPVPGNLMVHDGTLALIDWQCPQRGDPAEDLALFLSPAMQLLYRGRPLSALEETEFVAAYPDRRVVSRYFALKPWFHWRMAAYCLWRNDRRALALERAALQSIRPRTA
;
A
#
# COMPACT_ATOMS: atom_id res chain seq x y z
N MET A 1 1.62 0.61 -18.22
CA MET A 1 0.69 1.49 -18.99
C MET A 1 -0.13 2.29 -17.97
N VAL A 2 -0.55 3.52 -18.31
CA VAL A 2 -1.42 4.36 -17.47
C VAL A 2 -2.49 5.03 -18.36
N PRO A 3 -3.66 5.39 -17.80
CA PRO A 3 -4.65 6.19 -18.52
C PRO A 3 -4.05 7.53 -18.98
N ARG A 4 -4.44 8.01 -20.16
CA ARG A 4 -3.99 9.32 -20.66
C ARG A 4 -5.00 10.37 -20.26
N TYR A 5 -4.51 11.49 -19.72
CA TYR A 5 -5.30 12.67 -19.43
C TYR A 5 -6.02 13.18 -20.72
N VAL A 6 -7.27 13.59 -20.56
CA VAL A 6 -8.10 14.18 -21.63
C VAL A 6 -8.51 15.59 -21.26
N ALA A 7 -9.15 15.78 -20.08
CA ALA A 7 -9.64 17.08 -19.64
C ALA A 7 -9.88 17.09 -18.13
N HIS A 8 -9.97 18.27 -17.55
CA HIS A 8 -10.43 18.49 -16.19
C HIS A 8 -11.29 19.76 -16.11
N GLY A 9 -12.01 19.93 -15.03
CA GLY A 9 -12.79 21.14 -14.79
C GLY A 9 -13.46 21.13 -13.43
N TYR A 10 -14.31 22.12 -13.22
CA TYR A 10 -15.03 22.32 -11.97
C TYR A 10 -16.52 22.49 -12.26
N TRP A 11 -17.37 21.74 -11.56
CA TRP A 11 -18.82 21.80 -11.72
C TRP A 11 -19.53 21.42 -10.43
N GLN A 12 -20.56 22.16 -10.06
CA GLN A 12 -21.34 21.96 -8.84
C GLN A 12 -20.48 21.78 -7.57
N ASN A 13 -19.47 22.63 -7.41
CA ASN A 13 -18.55 22.63 -6.27
C ASN A 13 -17.68 21.37 -6.17
N ARG A 14 -17.42 20.68 -7.29
CA ARG A 14 -16.59 19.48 -7.37
C ARG A 14 -15.63 19.57 -8.56
N ASP A 15 -14.40 19.15 -8.34
CA ASP A 15 -13.46 18.90 -9.41
C ASP A 15 -13.84 17.62 -10.14
N TRP A 16 -13.64 17.60 -11.45
CA TRP A 16 -13.76 16.40 -12.27
C TRP A 16 -12.54 16.24 -13.18
N LEU A 17 -12.21 14.99 -13.49
CA LEU A 17 -11.12 14.60 -14.34
C LEU A 17 -11.61 13.57 -15.37
N ILE A 18 -11.23 13.75 -16.64
CA ILE A 18 -11.48 12.78 -17.71
C ILE A 18 -10.15 12.22 -18.18
N TYR A 19 -10.06 10.93 -18.27
CA TYR A 19 -8.94 10.20 -18.84
C TYR A 19 -9.41 9.06 -19.75
N THR A 20 -8.51 8.55 -20.59
CA THR A 20 -8.84 7.45 -21.51
C THR A 20 -9.18 6.19 -20.74
N HIS A 21 -10.26 5.51 -21.15
CA HIS A 21 -10.55 4.18 -20.66
C HIS A 21 -9.46 3.20 -21.11
N LEU A 22 -8.96 2.37 -20.19
CA LEU A 22 -8.12 1.24 -20.50
C LEU A 22 -9.00 -0.01 -20.56
N ALA A 23 -9.10 -0.62 -21.73
CA ALA A 23 -9.74 -1.91 -21.87
C ALA A 23 -8.93 -2.98 -21.12
N GLY A 24 -9.59 -4.03 -20.64
CA GLY A 24 -8.90 -5.12 -19.94
C GLY A 24 -9.75 -5.72 -18.83
N GLY A 25 -9.15 -6.65 -18.11
CA GLY A 25 -9.72 -7.29 -16.92
C GLY A 25 -8.92 -6.98 -15.66
N PRO A 26 -9.47 -7.27 -14.48
CA PRO A 26 -8.75 -7.09 -13.22
C PRO A 26 -7.54 -8.03 -13.15
N TRP A 27 -6.49 -7.58 -12.49
CA TRP A 27 -5.34 -8.42 -12.19
C TRP A 27 -5.72 -9.54 -11.20
N THR A 28 -5.24 -10.75 -11.44
CA THR A 28 -5.53 -11.91 -10.59
C THR A 28 -4.30 -12.75 -10.23
N GLN A 29 -3.23 -12.69 -11.04
CA GLN A 29 -2.03 -13.52 -10.90
C GLN A 29 -0.79 -12.84 -11.47
N ASP A 30 0.39 -13.43 -11.23
CA ASP A 30 1.72 -12.91 -11.60
C ASP A 30 2.12 -11.69 -10.77
N THR A 31 2.41 -11.94 -9.50
CA THR A 31 2.90 -10.92 -8.55
C THR A 31 4.27 -10.37 -8.96
N ALA A 32 5.10 -11.17 -9.64
CA ALA A 32 6.39 -10.73 -10.15
C ALA A 32 6.24 -9.61 -11.20
N HIS A 33 5.20 -9.66 -12.02
CA HIS A 33 4.92 -8.60 -12.99
C HIS A 33 4.52 -7.29 -12.29
N VAL A 34 3.71 -7.37 -11.22
CA VAL A 34 3.35 -6.19 -10.41
C VAL A 34 4.59 -5.58 -9.75
N ALA A 35 5.47 -6.40 -9.17
CA ALA A 35 6.70 -5.93 -8.56
C ALA A 35 7.59 -5.17 -9.56
N ARG A 36 7.75 -5.69 -10.78
CA ARG A 36 8.51 -5.00 -11.84
C ARG A 36 7.82 -3.70 -12.27
N LEU A 37 6.49 -3.67 -12.38
CA LEU A 37 5.74 -2.46 -12.73
C LEU A 37 5.93 -1.37 -11.67
N LEU A 38 5.82 -1.70 -10.39
CA LEU A 38 6.07 -0.77 -9.29
C LEU A 38 7.53 -0.29 -9.28
N GLY A 39 8.48 -1.17 -9.56
CA GLY A 39 9.90 -0.78 -9.70
C GLY A 39 10.12 0.25 -10.82
N ILE A 40 9.46 0.06 -11.97
CA ILE A 40 9.51 1.02 -13.08
C ILE A 40 8.87 2.37 -12.67
N LEU A 41 7.76 2.33 -11.94
CA LEU A 41 7.11 3.54 -11.43
C LEU A 41 8.03 4.31 -10.47
N HIS A 42 8.61 3.62 -9.51
CA HIS A 42 9.42 4.23 -8.46
C HIS A 42 10.75 4.81 -8.98
N ASP A 43 11.19 4.38 -10.17
CA ASP A 43 12.36 4.92 -10.87
C ASP A 43 12.03 6.16 -11.75
N GLN A 44 10.76 6.55 -11.82
CA GLN A 44 10.37 7.74 -12.57
C GLN A 44 10.74 9.02 -11.82
N ALA A 45 11.00 10.07 -12.58
CA ALA A 45 11.24 11.40 -12.01
C ALA A 45 10.00 11.89 -11.26
N VAL A 46 10.21 12.38 -10.06
CA VAL A 46 9.17 13.03 -9.26
C VAL A 46 8.93 14.43 -9.81
N PHE A 47 7.70 14.75 -10.18
CA PHE A 47 7.36 16.09 -10.65
C PHE A 47 6.94 17.02 -9.50
N ALA A 48 7.06 18.32 -9.73
CA ALA A 48 6.75 19.34 -8.73
C ALA A 48 5.25 19.35 -8.38
N GLY A 49 4.95 19.67 -7.13
CA GLY A 49 3.57 19.81 -6.65
C GLY A 49 2.92 18.54 -6.10
N LEU A 50 3.60 17.40 -6.15
CA LEU A 50 3.11 16.21 -5.44
C LEU A 50 3.22 16.42 -3.93
N PRO A 51 2.22 15.96 -3.16
CA PRO A 51 2.32 15.92 -1.71
C PRO A 51 3.42 14.95 -1.26
N ASP A 52 3.97 15.19 -0.07
CA ASP A 52 4.87 14.25 0.57
C ASP A 52 4.10 13.07 1.15
N GLY A 53 4.57 11.87 0.86
CA GLY A 53 4.06 10.62 1.41
C GLY A 53 4.60 10.32 2.79
N VAL A 54 4.07 9.26 3.39
CA VAL A 54 4.56 8.75 4.68
C VAL A 54 5.99 8.27 4.55
N ASN A 55 6.84 8.61 5.53
CA ASN A 55 8.24 8.24 5.50
C ASN A 55 8.73 7.88 6.91
N GLY A 56 9.08 6.61 7.08
CA GLY A 56 9.58 6.10 8.34
C GLY A 56 8.52 5.75 9.38
N SER A 57 8.96 5.13 10.46
CA SER A 57 8.06 4.58 11.47
C SER A 57 7.34 5.64 12.30
N VAL A 58 7.92 6.84 12.45
CA VAL A 58 7.29 7.93 13.23
C VAL A 58 6.03 8.45 12.51
N ALA A 59 6.10 8.62 11.20
CA ALA A 59 4.95 9.06 10.42
C ALA A 59 3.86 7.98 10.35
N LEU A 60 4.23 6.70 10.23
CA LEU A 60 3.30 5.58 10.31
C LEU A 60 2.62 5.48 11.68
N GLU A 61 3.37 5.70 12.77
CA GLU A 61 2.84 5.77 14.13
C GLU A 61 1.78 6.85 14.25
N ALA A 62 2.11 8.08 13.86
CA ALA A 62 1.20 9.22 13.94
C ALA A 62 -0.10 8.98 13.15
N GLN A 63 -0.01 8.42 11.93
CA GLN A 63 -1.21 8.06 11.17
C GLN A 63 -2.05 6.99 11.86
N THR A 64 -1.41 5.95 12.40
CA THR A 64 -2.11 4.86 13.08
C THR A 64 -2.83 5.36 14.32
N GLU A 65 -2.16 6.17 15.14
CA GLU A 65 -2.75 6.78 16.33
C GLU A 65 -3.95 7.67 15.99
N ALA A 66 -3.86 8.46 14.92
CA ALA A 66 -4.97 9.28 14.45
C ALA A 66 -6.19 8.43 14.04
N ILE A 67 -5.98 7.30 13.34
CA ILE A 67 -7.07 6.37 12.97
C ILE A 67 -7.68 5.74 14.23
N LEU A 68 -6.87 5.29 15.19
CA LEU A 68 -7.33 4.67 16.42
C LEU A 68 -8.08 5.65 17.33
N ALA A 69 -7.65 6.92 17.35
CA ALA A 69 -8.30 7.96 18.14
C ALA A 69 -9.74 8.25 17.67
N VAL A 70 -10.00 8.23 16.35
CA VAL A 70 -11.36 8.44 15.82
C VAL A 70 -12.23 7.18 15.91
N THR A 71 -11.63 6.02 16.12
CA THR A 71 -12.37 4.75 16.30
C THR A 71 -12.85 4.56 17.72
N ASP A 72 -12.09 5.07 18.69
CA ASP A 72 -12.37 5.14 20.15
C ASP A 72 -13.15 3.92 20.71
N SER A 73 -12.51 2.77 20.72
CA SER A 73 -13.10 1.51 21.16
C SER A 73 -12.14 0.69 22.03
N ALA A 74 -12.64 -0.30 22.74
CA ALA A 74 -11.79 -1.23 23.49
C ALA A 74 -10.78 -1.94 22.58
N GLU A 75 -11.15 -2.21 21.32
CA GLU A 75 -10.25 -2.81 20.34
C GLU A 75 -9.18 -1.83 19.84
N SER A 76 -9.50 -0.52 19.78
CA SER A 76 -8.50 0.53 19.52
C SER A 76 -7.45 0.56 20.62
N ALA A 77 -7.89 0.51 21.89
CA ALA A 77 -6.98 0.44 23.02
C ALA A 77 -6.10 -0.82 22.99
N GLU A 78 -6.68 -1.96 22.62
CA GLU A 78 -5.92 -3.21 22.46
C GLU A 78 -4.87 -3.09 21.32
N LEU A 79 -5.24 -2.52 20.15
CA LEU A 79 -4.30 -2.30 19.06
C LEU A 79 -3.18 -1.33 19.44
N MET A 80 -3.44 -0.32 20.28
CA MET A 80 -2.40 0.56 20.80
C MET A 80 -1.34 -0.21 21.59
N THR A 81 -1.71 -1.22 22.38
CA THR A 81 -0.74 -2.08 23.09
C THR A 81 0.09 -2.95 22.14
N GLN A 82 -0.36 -3.10 20.91
CA GLN A 82 0.31 -3.88 19.86
C GLN A 82 1.25 -3.04 19.00
N ARG A 83 1.50 -1.79 19.37
CA ARG A 83 2.45 -0.93 18.65
C ARG A 83 3.79 -1.64 18.46
N PRO A 84 4.37 -1.62 17.24
CA PRO A 84 5.67 -2.20 16.96
C PRO A 84 6.78 -1.54 17.78
N LEU A 85 7.82 -2.31 18.07
CA LEU A 85 9.02 -1.82 18.77
C LEU A 85 10.10 -1.41 17.75
N GLY A 86 11.00 -0.55 18.21
CA GLY A 86 12.09 -0.04 17.38
C GLY A 86 11.68 1.15 16.51
N ARG A 87 12.68 1.84 15.99
CA ARG A 87 12.50 2.99 15.09
C ARG A 87 13.14 2.70 13.75
N VAL A 88 12.42 2.98 12.68
CA VAL A 88 12.95 2.98 11.31
C VAL A 88 12.97 4.44 10.86
N PRO A 89 14.16 5.03 10.62
CA PRO A 89 14.26 6.43 10.25
C PRO A 89 13.65 6.71 8.87
N GLU A 90 13.43 7.98 8.59
CA GLU A 90 13.09 8.43 7.25
C GLU A 90 14.18 8.05 6.24
N THR A 91 13.77 7.86 4.99
CA THR A 91 14.71 7.67 3.88
C THR A 91 14.84 8.96 3.08
N LEU A 92 16.05 9.23 2.59
CA LEU A 92 16.27 10.26 1.58
C LEU A 92 16.00 9.74 0.15
N GLN A 93 15.82 8.44 -0.01
CA GLN A 93 15.53 7.80 -1.29
C GLN A 93 14.01 7.72 -1.49
N THR A 94 13.38 8.87 -1.70
CA THR A 94 11.97 8.97 -2.07
C THR A 94 11.81 8.92 -3.57
N GLY A 95 10.68 8.38 -4.05
CA GLY A 95 10.32 8.26 -5.46
C GLY A 95 8.88 8.68 -5.72
N LEU A 96 8.47 8.61 -6.97
CA LEU A 96 7.06 8.68 -7.32
C LEU A 96 6.38 7.39 -6.86
N ILE A 97 5.43 7.48 -5.93
CA ILE A 97 4.59 6.36 -5.52
C ILE A 97 3.16 6.55 -6.02
N HIS A 98 2.47 5.44 -6.25
CA HIS A 98 1.05 5.46 -6.61
C HIS A 98 0.17 5.87 -5.43
N GLY A 99 0.55 5.44 -4.22
CA GLY A 99 -0.15 5.68 -2.97
C GLY A 99 -1.35 4.76 -2.72
N ASP A 100 -1.80 4.01 -3.75
CA ASP A 100 -2.86 3.00 -3.62
C ASP A 100 -2.75 1.89 -4.69
N PRO A 101 -1.63 1.14 -4.80
CA PRO A 101 -1.45 0.11 -5.82
C PRO A 101 -2.10 -1.23 -5.42
N VAL A 102 -3.32 -1.17 -4.90
CA VAL A 102 -4.09 -2.37 -4.51
C VAL A 102 -4.51 -3.18 -5.75
N PRO A 103 -4.83 -4.48 -5.62
CA PRO A 103 -5.22 -5.29 -6.77
C PRO A 103 -6.39 -4.75 -7.61
N GLY A 104 -7.30 -3.98 -6.98
CA GLY A 104 -8.40 -3.30 -7.66
C GLY A 104 -7.97 -2.21 -8.63
N ASN A 105 -6.76 -1.66 -8.44
CA ASN A 105 -6.17 -0.60 -9.26
C ASN A 105 -5.19 -1.14 -10.30
N LEU A 106 -5.20 -2.46 -10.53
CA LEU A 106 -4.36 -3.15 -11.51
C LEU A 106 -5.23 -3.77 -12.62
N MET A 107 -4.97 -3.38 -13.86
CA MET A 107 -5.65 -3.87 -15.05
C MET A 107 -4.70 -4.63 -15.95
N VAL A 108 -5.17 -5.73 -16.54
CA VAL A 108 -4.43 -6.52 -17.53
C VAL A 108 -5.13 -6.41 -18.89
N HIS A 109 -4.38 -5.96 -19.90
CA HIS A 109 -4.83 -5.89 -21.30
C HIS A 109 -3.73 -6.44 -22.20
N ASP A 110 -4.06 -7.48 -22.94
CA ASP A 110 -3.12 -8.16 -23.88
C ASP A 110 -1.75 -8.46 -23.23
N GLY A 111 -1.78 -9.01 -22.03
CA GLY A 111 -0.56 -9.32 -21.27
C GLY A 111 0.20 -8.10 -20.69
N THR A 112 -0.28 -6.90 -20.96
CA THR A 112 0.29 -5.66 -20.40
C THR A 112 -0.43 -5.29 -19.13
N LEU A 113 0.34 -5.02 -18.06
CA LEU A 113 -0.17 -4.55 -16.78
C LEU A 113 -0.22 -3.02 -16.75
N ALA A 114 -1.30 -2.48 -16.20
CA ALA A 114 -1.52 -1.04 -16.06
C ALA A 114 -1.96 -0.70 -14.64
N LEU A 115 -1.51 0.46 -14.13
CA LEU A 115 -2.03 1.10 -12.94
C LEU A 115 -3.10 2.11 -13.32
N ILE A 116 -4.23 2.07 -12.60
CA ILE A 116 -5.36 2.99 -12.75
C ILE A 116 -5.64 3.64 -11.38
N ASP A 117 -6.57 4.60 -11.36
CA ASP A 117 -6.98 5.33 -10.14
C ASP A 117 -5.86 6.13 -9.46
N TRP A 118 -5.31 7.06 -10.23
CA TRP A 118 -4.22 7.96 -9.81
C TRP A 118 -4.74 9.14 -8.97
N GLN A 119 -5.43 8.85 -7.86
CA GLN A 119 -5.97 9.89 -6.96
C GLN A 119 -5.00 10.27 -5.86
N CYS A 120 -4.03 9.40 -5.55
CA CYS A 120 -3.14 9.54 -4.41
C CYS A 120 -1.64 9.53 -4.75
N PRO A 121 -1.18 10.02 -5.93
CA PRO A 121 0.25 10.00 -6.23
C PRO A 121 1.00 10.93 -5.28
N GLN A 122 2.17 10.50 -4.83
CA GLN A 122 2.96 11.22 -3.84
C GLN A 122 4.46 11.11 -4.16
N ARG A 123 5.24 12.03 -3.60
CA ARG A 123 6.66 11.83 -3.41
C ARG A 123 6.84 11.09 -2.08
N GLY A 124 7.11 9.79 -2.13
CA GLY A 124 7.07 8.96 -0.93
C GLY A 124 8.14 7.88 -0.89
N ASP A 125 8.07 7.10 0.19
CA ASP A 125 8.87 5.89 0.37
C ASP A 125 8.30 4.76 -0.49
N PRO A 126 9.03 4.21 -1.48
CA PRO A 126 8.53 3.10 -2.30
C PRO A 126 8.06 1.88 -1.51
N ALA A 127 8.55 1.69 -0.28
CA ALA A 127 8.10 0.61 0.59
C ALA A 127 6.61 0.71 0.95
N GLU A 128 6.01 1.90 0.86
CA GLU A 128 4.57 2.15 1.08
C GLU A 128 3.72 1.40 0.03
N ASP A 129 4.06 1.54 -1.26
CA ASP A 129 3.36 0.85 -2.34
C ASP A 129 3.52 -0.67 -2.24
N LEU A 130 4.72 -1.16 -1.86
CA LEU A 130 4.93 -2.57 -1.62
C LEU A 130 4.01 -3.08 -0.50
N ALA A 131 3.90 -2.31 0.58
CA ALA A 131 3.09 -2.68 1.74
C ALA A 131 1.59 -2.72 1.42
N LEU A 132 1.09 -1.76 0.65
CA LEU A 132 -0.31 -1.72 0.24
C LEU A 132 -0.66 -2.89 -0.68
N PHE A 133 0.18 -3.20 -1.66
CA PHE A 133 -0.03 -4.36 -2.52
C PHE A 133 0.05 -5.69 -1.74
N LEU A 134 1.03 -5.84 -0.85
CA LEU A 134 1.25 -7.05 -0.06
C LEU A 134 0.31 -7.19 1.14
N SER A 135 -0.53 -6.20 1.44
CA SER A 135 -1.47 -6.25 2.55
C SER A 135 -2.47 -7.39 2.40
N PRO A 136 -2.55 -8.34 3.34
CA PRO A 136 -3.53 -9.41 3.29
C PRO A 136 -4.97 -8.91 3.31
N ALA A 137 -5.24 -7.77 3.94
CA ALA A 137 -6.55 -7.12 3.92
C ALA A 137 -6.92 -6.63 2.51
N MET A 138 -6.00 -5.94 1.83
CA MET A 138 -6.25 -5.44 0.46
C MET A 138 -6.36 -6.58 -0.55
N GLN A 139 -5.54 -7.61 -0.42
CA GLN A 139 -5.65 -8.81 -1.24
C GLN A 139 -6.99 -9.54 -1.03
N LEU A 140 -7.45 -9.65 0.23
CA LEU A 140 -8.76 -10.22 0.53
C LEU A 140 -9.89 -9.41 -0.12
N LEU A 141 -9.84 -8.07 0.03
CA LEU A 141 -10.89 -7.18 -0.47
C LEU A 141 -11.06 -7.28 -2.00
N TYR A 142 -9.97 -7.29 -2.75
CA TYR A 142 -10.00 -7.20 -4.21
C TYR A 142 -9.85 -8.55 -4.94
N ARG A 143 -9.22 -9.55 -4.32
CA ARG A 143 -9.03 -10.90 -4.90
C ARG A 143 -9.85 -11.99 -4.20
N GLY A 144 -10.46 -11.68 -3.05
CA GLY A 144 -11.17 -12.66 -2.24
C GLY A 144 -10.28 -13.56 -1.37
N ARG A 145 -8.93 -13.45 -1.48
CA ARG A 145 -7.96 -14.19 -0.68
C ARG A 145 -6.64 -13.44 -0.52
N PRO A 146 -5.90 -13.62 0.58
CA PRO A 146 -4.52 -13.16 0.71
C PRO A 146 -3.59 -13.81 -0.33
N LEU A 147 -2.40 -13.23 -0.51
CA LEU A 147 -1.32 -13.89 -1.22
C LEU A 147 -0.87 -15.14 -0.45
N SER A 148 -0.45 -16.16 -1.17
CA SER A 148 0.29 -17.28 -0.60
C SER A 148 1.74 -16.87 -0.32
N ALA A 149 2.45 -17.63 0.53
CA ALA A 149 3.86 -17.39 0.80
C ALA A 149 4.73 -17.43 -0.48
N LEU A 150 4.35 -18.25 -1.45
CA LEU A 150 5.04 -18.31 -2.75
C LEU A 150 4.80 -17.03 -3.54
N GLU A 151 3.55 -16.54 -3.65
CA GLU A 151 3.20 -15.29 -4.34
C GLU A 151 3.93 -14.09 -3.71
N GLU A 152 4.01 -14.00 -2.37
CA GLU A 152 4.78 -12.95 -1.67
C GLU A 152 6.28 -13.06 -1.99
N THR A 153 6.84 -14.27 -1.99
CA THR A 153 8.26 -14.52 -2.28
C THR A 153 8.57 -14.12 -3.73
N GLU A 154 7.74 -14.48 -4.69
CA GLU A 154 7.89 -14.11 -6.10
C GLU A 154 7.85 -12.59 -6.30
N PHE A 155 6.92 -11.89 -5.64
CA PHE A 155 6.85 -10.43 -5.66
C PHE A 155 8.14 -9.81 -5.15
N VAL A 156 8.56 -10.18 -3.94
CA VAL A 156 9.75 -9.64 -3.30
C VAL A 156 11.02 -9.94 -4.11
N ALA A 157 11.11 -11.15 -4.68
CA ALA A 157 12.23 -11.55 -5.52
C ALA A 157 12.32 -10.77 -6.83
N ALA A 158 11.18 -10.39 -7.41
CA ALA A 158 11.09 -9.69 -8.68
C ALA A 158 11.24 -8.16 -8.57
N TYR A 159 11.08 -7.58 -7.38
CA TYR A 159 11.24 -6.14 -7.20
C TYR A 159 12.73 -5.74 -7.36
N PRO A 160 13.05 -4.72 -8.22
CA PRO A 160 14.42 -4.49 -8.69
C PRO A 160 15.36 -3.92 -7.62
N ASP A 161 14.89 -3.05 -6.72
CA ASP A 161 15.76 -2.42 -5.70
C ASP A 161 15.69 -3.16 -4.35
N ARG A 162 16.80 -3.84 -4.03
CA ARG A 162 16.94 -4.59 -2.77
C ARG A 162 16.94 -3.71 -1.52
N ARG A 163 17.28 -2.43 -1.63
CA ARG A 163 17.26 -1.48 -0.50
C ARG A 163 15.82 -1.18 -0.13
N VAL A 164 14.95 -0.99 -1.11
CA VAL A 164 13.50 -0.80 -0.91
C VAL A 164 12.87 -2.06 -0.28
N VAL A 165 13.25 -3.24 -0.77
CA VAL A 165 12.80 -4.52 -0.18
C VAL A 165 13.22 -4.64 1.28
N SER A 166 14.50 -4.36 1.59
CA SER A 166 15.00 -4.40 2.97
C SER A 166 14.27 -3.40 3.86
N ARG A 167 13.99 -2.21 3.33
CA ARG A 167 13.25 -1.18 4.03
C ARG A 167 11.78 -1.58 4.26
N TYR A 168 11.12 -2.18 3.27
CA TYR A 168 9.79 -2.76 3.45
C TYR A 168 9.78 -3.75 4.62
N PHE A 169 10.73 -4.67 4.70
CA PHE A 169 10.78 -5.63 5.81
C PHE A 169 11.01 -4.96 7.17
N ALA A 170 11.83 -3.92 7.23
CA ALA A 170 12.02 -3.14 8.46
C ALA A 170 10.75 -2.41 8.90
N LEU A 171 9.96 -1.90 7.96
CA LEU A 171 8.71 -1.19 8.22
C LEU A 171 7.48 -2.11 8.26
N LYS A 172 7.58 -3.37 7.83
CA LYS A 172 6.47 -4.31 7.71
C LYS A 172 5.58 -4.39 8.96
N PRO A 173 6.11 -4.44 10.21
CA PRO A 173 5.26 -4.44 11.40
C PRO A 173 4.40 -3.17 11.52
N TRP A 174 4.96 -2.01 11.18
CA TRP A 174 4.28 -0.73 11.23
C TRP A 174 3.17 -0.62 10.17
N PHE A 175 3.41 -1.15 8.98
CA PHE A 175 2.39 -1.22 7.93
C PHE A 175 1.21 -2.11 8.33
N HIS A 176 1.45 -3.30 8.88
CA HIS A 176 0.38 -4.17 9.36
C HIS A 176 -0.38 -3.56 10.53
N TRP A 177 0.30 -2.86 11.44
CA TRP A 177 -0.36 -2.17 12.55
C TRP A 177 -1.27 -1.05 12.07
N ARG A 178 -0.81 -0.22 11.13
CA ARG A 178 -1.63 0.81 10.49
C ARG A 178 -2.81 0.22 9.73
N MET A 179 -2.59 -0.83 8.96
CA MET A 179 -3.66 -1.47 8.19
C MET A 179 -4.68 -2.15 9.11
N ALA A 180 -4.26 -2.73 10.24
CA ALA A 180 -5.18 -3.26 11.25
C ALA A 180 -6.06 -2.14 11.84
N ALA A 181 -5.49 -0.97 12.15
CA ALA A 181 -6.25 0.19 12.59
C ALA A 181 -7.26 0.66 11.53
N TYR A 182 -6.85 0.71 10.26
CA TYR A 182 -7.74 1.03 9.14
C TYR A 182 -8.90 0.03 9.00
N CYS A 183 -8.62 -1.27 9.07
CA CYS A 183 -9.64 -2.32 9.01
C CYS A 183 -10.63 -2.21 10.19
N LEU A 184 -10.13 -1.88 11.38
CA LEU A 184 -10.97 -1.64 12.56
C LEU A 184 -11.90 -0.43 12.33
N TRP A 185 -11.36 0.68 11.86
CA TRP A 185 -12.13 1.88 11.51
C TRP A 185 -13.19 1.60 10.45
N ARG A 186 -12.87 0.77 9.43
CA ARG A 186 -13.80 0.32 8.40
C ARG A 186 -14.83 -0.71 8.89
N ASN A 187 -14.71 -1.18 10.13
CA ASN A 187 -15.50 -2.27 10.70
C ASN A 187 -15.41 -3.58 9.89
N ASP A 188 -14.29 -3.81 9.22
CA ASP A 188 -14.02 -5.07 8.49
C ASP A 188 -13.29 -6.07 9.40
N ARG A 189 -14.07 -6.90 10.08
CA ARG A 189 -13.56 -7.88 11.05
C ARG A 189 -12.68 -8.96 10.42
N ARG A 190 -12.99 -9.36 9.19
CA ARG A 190 -12.23 -10.40 8.49
C ARG A 190 -10.86 -9.89 8.07
N ALA A 191 -10.80 -8.71 7.48
CA ALA A 191 -9.56 -8.06 7.09
C ALA A 191 -8.70 -7.72 8.31
N LEU A 192 -9.31 -7.22 9.40
CA LEU A 192 -8.63 -6.94 10.67
C LEU A 192 -7.94 -8.19 11.23
N ALA A 193 -8.63 -9.33 11.24
CA ALA A 193 -8.05 -10.58 11.74
C ALA A 193 -6.81 -11.01 10.95
N LEU A 194 -6.79 -10.79 9.63
CA LEU A 194 -5.64 -11.10 8.77
C LEU A 194 -4.45 -10.18 9.07
N GLU A 195 -4.67 -8.88 9.22
CA GLU A 195 -3.59 -7.94 9.52
C GLU A 195 -3.01 -8.15 10.93
N ARG A 196 -3.86 -8.45 11.91
CA ARG A 196 -3.40 -8.82 13.26
C ARG A 196 -2.58 -10.11 13.25
N ALA A 197 -3.00 -11.13 12.53
CA ALA A 197 -2.24 -12.37 12.37
C ALA A 197 -0.87 -12.13 11.72
N ALA A 198 -0.82 -11.31 10.67
CA ALA A 198 0.42 -10.90 10.02
C ALA A 198 1.34 -10.14 10.98
N LEU A 199 0.81 -9.17 11.72
CA LEU A 199 1.56 -8.44 12.75
C LEU A 199 2.14 -9.35 13.84
N GLN A 200 1.35 -10.29 14.32
CA GLN A 200 1.76 -11.26 15.36
C GLN A 200 2.85 -12.22 14.87
N SER A 201 2.80 -12.61 13.58
CA SER A 201 3.78 -13.53 12.99
C SER A 201 5.19 -12.95 12.92
N ILE A 202 5.32 -11.61 12.91
CA ILE A 202 6.60 -10.89 12.83
C ILE A 202 7.22 -10.66 14.22
N ARG A 203 6.40 -10.64 15.28
CA ARG A 203 6.89 -10.41 16.64
C ARG A 203 7.79 -11.58 17.06
N PRO A 204 8.95 -11.32 17.72
CA PRO A 204 9.71 -12.38 18.36
C PRO A 204 8.75 -13.11 19.34
N ARG A 205 8.70 -14.43 19.23
CA ARG A 205 8.02 -15.22 20.26
C ARG A 205 8.76 -14.96 21.57
N THR A 206 8.14 -14.25 22.49
CA THR A 206 8.63 -14.21 23.88
C THR A 206 8.59 -15.63 24.41
N ALA A 207 9.77 -16.17 24.70
CA ALA A 207 9.94 -17.47 25.33
C ALA A 207 9.33 -17.45 26.74
#